data_09444829053ce539cbdf97525efa2d40
#
_entry.id   09444829053ce539cbdf97525efa2d40
#
_cell.length_a   1.000
_cell.length_b   1.000
_cell.length_c   1.000
_cell.angle_alpha   90.00
_cell.angle_beta   90.00
_cell.angle_gamma   90.00
#
_symmetry.space_group_name_H-M   'P 1'
#
loop_
_entity.id
_entity.type
_entity.pdbx_description
1 polymer ?
#
loop_
_entity_poly.entity_id
_entity_poly.type
_entity_poly.pdbx_seq_one_letter_code
_entity_poly.pdbx_strand_id
1 'polypeptide(L)'
;MDLMEYKCPNCGGAIRFDTAAQKMKCPYCDTEFDMDTLKDYDNILNGDEKETINWSAPKGSWEEGERDGLSVYSCNSCGGEIVGDDTLGATSCPFCGNPVVMTGKWEKGLRPDLVIPFKLDKKQAKEKFYNFLKGKILLPKVFKDENNIEEIKGLYVPFWLYDAATNSRFRFKCKKIRSWSDSSYTYTETSNYAVTRAGEYAFRAVPADASVKMDDTLMQSIEPFDLREAVDFQTAYLAGFLADKYDVSSDMQKTVVNNRIRKSVEQAFRNTVTGYSYVTTEQSSVNIDNTLTRYALYPVWVFTTRWKDKPYIFAMNGQTGKFVGDLPLDKVLRAKIFVGATALLTLIFTIAHFVTRL
;
A
#
# COMPACT_ATOMS: atom_id res chain seq x y z
N MET A 1 49.79 -3.30 -9.95
CA MET A 1 48.98 -2.10 -10.21
C MET A 1 48.11 -2.49 -11.40
N ASP A 2 46.90 -2.90 -11.14
CA ASP A 2 45.94 -3.13 -12.20
C ASP A 2 45.52 -1.77 -12.76
N LEU A 3 45.69 -1.58 -14.05
CA LEU A 3 45.20 -0.42 -14.77
C LEU A 3 43.68 -0.48 -14.76
N MET A 4 43.04 0.43 -14.04
CA MET A 4 41.57 0.57 -14.11
C MET A 4 41.17 1.00 -15.52
N GLU A 5 40.56 0.10 -16.28
CA GLU A 5 39.95 0.41 -17.56
C GLU A 5 38.51 0.94 -17.34
N TYR A 6 38.34 2.24 -17.46
CA TYR A 6 37.02 2.84 -17.41
C TYR A 6 36.24 2.57 -18.71
N LYS A 7 35.01 2.09 -18.59
CA LYS A 7 34.10 1.92 -19.72
C LYS A 7 33.23 3.16 -19.89
N CYS A 8 32.96 3.52 -21.13
CA CYS A 8 32.08 4.66 -21.43
C CYS A 8 30.68 4.45 -20.91
N PRO A 9 30.20 5.32 -20.05
CA PRO A 9 28.82 5.26 -19.55
C PRO A 9 27.74 5.33 -20.62
N ASN A 10 28.04 5.89 -21.79
CA ASN A 10 27.06 6.11 -22.85
C ASN A 10 26.97 4.95 -23.84
N CYS A 11 28.11 4.32 -24.20
CA CYS A 11 28.13 3.27 -25.22
C CYS A 11 28.83 1.98 -24.79
N GLY A 12 29.42 1.92 -23.58
CA GLY A 12 30.16 0.76 -23.07
C GLY A 12 31.56 0.56 -23.63
N GLY A 13 32.02 1.42 -24.58
CA GLY A 13 33.35 1.35 -25.17
C GLY A 13 34.45 1.83 -24.20
N ALA A 14 35.70 1.41 -24.41
CA ALA A 14 36.83 1.87 -23.62
C ALA A 14 37.07 3.38 -23.85
N ILE A 15 37.29 4.13 -22.76
CA ILE A 15 37.53 5.57 -22.81
C ILE A 15 39.02 5.86 -22.61
N ARG A 16 39.48 6.98 -23.16
CA ARG A 16 40.90 7.43 -23.07
C ARG A 16 40.96 8.86 -22.58
N PHE A 17 42.04 9.20 -21.93
CA PHE A 17 42.30 10.59 -21.54
C PHE A 17 42.69 11.42 -22.74
N ASP A 18 41.92 12.50 -22.98
CA ASP A 18 42.23 13.50 -24.03
C ASP A 18 43.06 14.63 -23.39
N THR A 19 44.32 14.74 -23.80
CA THR A 19 45.24 15.72 -23.24
C THR A 19 44.93 17.14 -23.68
N ALA A 20 44.19 17.32 -24.79
CA ALA A 20 43.82 18.64 -25.28
C ALA A 20 42.60 19.17 -24.54
N ALA A 21 41.59 18.32 -24.28
CA ALA A 21 40.39 18.65 -23.51
C ALA A 21 40.58 18.51 -22.00
N GLN A 22 41.67 17.89 -21.51
CA GLN A 22 41.95 17.57 -20.10
C GLN A 22 40.81 16.78 -19.47
N LYS A 23 40.16 15.91 -20.26
CA LYS A 23 38.98 15.08 -19.90
C LYS A 23 39.16 13.67 -20.42
N MET A 24 38.35 12.76 -19.86
CA MET A 24 38.22 11.41 -20.43
C MET A 24 37.27 11.48 -21.63
N LYS A 25 37.68 11.02 -22.79
CA LYS A 25 36.89 11.02 -24.01
C LYS A 25 36.68 9.60 -24.55
N CYS A 26 35.47 9.31 -24.98
CA CYS A 26 35.16 8.06 -25.65
C CYS A 26 35.41 8.17 -27.14
N PRO A 27 36.33 7.38 -27.75
CA PRO A 27 36.61 7.42 -29.17
C PRO A 27 35.48 6.86 -30.05
N TYR A 28 34.47 6.22 -29.46
CA TYR A 28 33.35 5.59 -30.17
C TYR A 28 32.11 6.47 -30.27
N CYS A 29 31.85 7.31 -29.26
CA CYS A 29 30.65 8.16 -29.23
C CYS A 29 30.98 9.65 -28.96
N ASP A 30 32.24 10.01 -28.94
CA ASP A 30 32.79 11.36 -28.69
C ASP A 30 32.33 12.03 -27.38
N THR A 31 31.71 11.29 -26.46
CA THR A 31 31.27 11.83 -25.17
C THR A 31 32.47 12.07 -24.26
N GLU A 32 32.49 13.24 -23.64
CA GLU A 32 33.50 13.66 -22.67
C GLU A 32 32.99 13.53 -21.24
N PHE A 33 33.88 13.14 -20.32
CA PHE A 33 33.59 12.94 -18.91
C PHE A 33 34.68 13.54 -18.04
N ASP A 34 34.29 14.16 -16.94
CA ASP A 34 35.23 14.49 -15.88
C ASP A 34 35.63 13.22 -15.09
N MET A 35 36.85 13.20 -14.58
CA MET A 35 37.41 12.03 -13.89
C MET A 35 36.56 11.64 -12.67
N ASP A 36 36.05 12.62 -11.92
CA ASP A 36 35.21 12.37 -10.74
C ASP A 36 33.88 11.72 -11.10
N THR A 37 33.29 12.12 -12.24
CA THR A 37 32.07 11.49 -12.79
C THR A 37 32.29 10.02 -13.12
N LEU A 38 33.49 9.65 -13.61
CA LEU A 38 33.81 8.26 -13.93
C LEU A 38 34.12 7.42 -12.71
N LYS A 39 34.81 7.98 -11.71
CA LYS A 39 35.03 7.33 -10.42
C LYS A 39 33.70 7.04 -9.74
N ASP A 40 32.81 8.01 -9.72
CA ASP A 40 31.47 7.83 -9.18
C ASP A 40 30.66 6.76 -9.94
N TYR A 41 30.84 6.69 -11.24
CA TYR A 41 30.24 5.64 -12.07
C TYR A 41 30.76 4.25 -11.73
N ASP A 42 32.08 4.11 -11.58
CA ASP A 42 32.75 2.85 -11.27
C ASP A 42 32.38 2.37 -9.86
N ASN A 43 32.31 3.29 -8.89
CA ASN A 43 31.85 2.99 -7.54
C ASN A 43 30.40 2.47 -7.51
N ILE A 44 29.53 2.96 -8.41
CA ILE A 44 28.14 2.45 -8.53
C ILE A 44 28.11 1.06 -9.17
N LEU A 45 29.00 0.80 -10.15
CA LEU A 45 29.07 -0.50 -10.84
C LEU A 45 29.64 -1.61 -9.96
N ASN A 46 30.64 -1.28 -9.15
CA ASN A 46 31.36 -2.25 -8.31
C ASN A 46 30.82 -2.35 -6.87
N GLY A 47 29.80 -1.54 -6.54
CA GLY A 47 29.17 -1.49 -5.23
C GLY A 47 28.12 -2.57 -4.99
N ASP A 48 28.32 -3.80 -5.48
CA ASP A 48 27.55 -4.98 -5.09
C ASP A 48 27.89 -5.45 -3.66
N GLU A 49 27.90 -4.55 -2.69
CA GLU A 49 27.76 -4.94 -1.29
C GLU A 49 26.35 -5.52 -1.12
N LYS A 50 26.28 -6.80 -0.79
CA LYS A 50 25.03 -7.42 -0.29
C LYS A 50 24.61 -6.65 0.95
N GLU A 51 23.73 -5.68 0.76
CA GLU A 51 23.19 -4.87 1.83
C GLU A 51 22.47 -5.78 2.84
N THR A 52 23.12 -6.08 3.95
CA THR A 52 22.48 -6.68 5.12
C THR A 52 21.77 -5.57 5.87
N ILE A 53 20.50 -5.32 5.53
CA ILE A 53 19.68 -4.35 6.25
C ILE A 53 19.27 -4.97 7.58
N ASN A 54 19.80 -4.42 8.66
CA ASN A 54 19.49 -4.87 10.02
C ASN A 54 18.32 -4.05 10.57
N TRP A 55 17.11 -4.58 10.48
CA TRP A 55 15.95 -4.02 11.13
C TRP A 55 15.98 -4.32 12.65
N SER A 56 15.79 -3.30 13.48
CA SER A 56 15.61 -3.51 14.92
C SER A 56 14.33 -4.32 15.18
N ALA A 57 14.40 -5.24 16.12
CA ALA A 57 13.21 -5.97 16.56
C ALA A 57 12.27 -5.04 17.36
N PRO A 58 10.94 -5.22 17.27
CA PRO A 58 10.00 -4.50 18.12
C PRO A 58 10.24 -4.89 19.60
N LYS A 59 10.13 -3.92 20.52
CA LYS A 59 10.54 -4.08 21.93
C LYS A 59 9.38 -4.10 22.92
N GLY A 60 8.12 -4.07 22.46
CA GLY A 60 6.96 -3.99 23.34
C GLY A 60 6.91 -5.12 24.38
N SER A 61 7.06 -4.77 25.65
CA SER A 61 6.89 -5.68 26.79
C SER A 61 5.73 -5.23 27.64
N TRP A 62 4.92 -6.19 28.09
CA TRP A 62 3.79 -5.93 28.97
C TRP A 62 4.27 -5.66 30.40
N GLU A 63 3.64 -4.69 31.06
CA GLU A 63 3.79 -4.49 32.49
C GLU A 63 2.94 -5.50 33.29
N GLU A 64 3.28 -5.71 34.57
CA GLU A 64 2.54 -6.59 35.44
C GLU A 64 1.11 -6.04 35.64
N GLY A 65 0.10 -6.90 35.44
CA GLY A 65 -1.31 -6.54 35.56
C GLY A 65 -1.91 -5.79 34.35
N GLU A 66 -1.12 -5.32 33.40
CA GLU A 66 -1.62 -4.56 32.24
C GLU A 66 -2.54 -5.37 31.33
N ARG A 67 -2.41 -6.70 31.34
CA ARG A 67 -3.26 -7.64 30.58
C ARG A 67 -4.48 -8.15 31.35
N ASP A 68 -4.64 -7.75 32.62
CA ASP A 68 -5.78 -8.17 33.40
C ASP A 68 -7.07 -7.64 32.77
N GLY A 69 -8.06 -8.53 32.63
CA GLY A 69 -9.32 -8.18 31.93
C GLY A 69 -9.30 -8.34 30.41
N LEU A 70 -8.20 -8.84 29.82
CA LEU A 70 -8.14 -9.16 28.39
C LEU A 70 -8.24 -10.66 28.16
N SER A 71 -9.19 -11.05 27.31
CA SER A 71 -9.46 -12.44 26.95
C SER A 71 -9.24 -12.70 25.46
N VAL A 72 -8.83 -13.92 25.14
CA VAL A 72 -8.67 -14.40 23.76
C VAL A 72 -9.91 -15.20 23.38
N TYR A 73 -10.46 -14.87 22.23
CA TYR A 73 -11.58 -15.55 21.60
C TYR A 73 -11.10 -16.19 20.30
N SER A 74 -11.40 -17.47 20.11
CA SER A 74 -11.02 -18.21 18.90
C SER A 74 -12.25 -18.59 18.08
N CYS A 75 -12.12 -18.48 16.78
CA CYS A 75 -13.16 -18.89 15.85
C CYS A 75 -12.87 -20.29 15.30
N ASN A 76 -13.70 -21.27 15.63
CA ASN A 76 -13.54 -22.65 15.15
C ASN A 76 -13.71 -22.80 13.63
N SER A 77 -14.35 -21.81 12.95
CA SER A 77 -14.61 -21.89 11.52
C SER A 77 -13.46 -21.38 10.65
N CYS A 78 -12.80 -20.27 11.04
CA CYS A 78 -11.72 -19.69 10.24
C CYS A 78 -10.37 -19.66 10.96
N GLY A 79 -10.31 -20.11 12.22
CA GLY A 79 -9.10 -20.11 13.03
C GLY A 79 -8.61 -18.70 13.44
N GLY A 80 -9.47 -17.66 13.31
CA GLY A 80 -9.11 -16.31 13.76
C GLY A 80 -9.06 -16.22 15.29
N GLU A 81 -8.02 -15.61 15.83
CA GLU A 81 -7.88 -15.27 17.24
C GLU A 81 -8.06 -13.77 17.41
N ILE A 82 -8.99 -13.37 18.24
CA ILE A 82 -9.28 -11.96 18.55
C ILE A 82 -9.17 -11.75 20.06
N VAL A 83 -8.73 -10.56 20.43
CA VAL A 83 -8.63 -10.13 21.82
C VAL A 83 -9.72 -9.11 22.09
N GLY A 84 -10.33 -9.24 23.25
CA GLY A 84 -11.33 -8.30 23.73
C GLY A 84 -11.33 -8.26 25.25
N ASP A 85 -12.12 -7.38 25.82
CA ASP A 85 -12.28 -7.36 27.26
C ASP A 85 -13.16 -8.53 27.74
N ASP A 86 -13.01 -8.92 29.01
CA ASP A 86 -13.73 -10.03 29.62
C ASP A 86 -15.25 -9.81 29.68
N THR A 87 -15.71 -8.58 29.45
CA THR A 87 -17.14 -8.22 29.46
C THR A 87 -17.80 -8.41 28.11
N LEU A 88 -17.03 -8.63 27.05
CA LEU A 88 -17.55 -9.00 25.75
C LEU A 88 -18.21 -10.38 25.85
N GLY A 89 -19.52 -10.39 25.95
CA GLY A 89 -20.33 -11.62 25.94
C GLY A 89 -20.17 -12.44 24.66
N ALA A 90 -21.11 -13.29 24.34
CA ALA A 90 -21.10 -14.04 23.10
C ALA A 90 -20.99 -13.08 21.89
N THR A 91 -19.90 -13.14 21.18
CA THR A 91 -19.65 -12.31 19.99
C THR A 91 -19.43 -13.19 18.77
N SER A 92 -19.60 -12.62 17.58
CA SER A 92 -19.29 -13.30 16.33
C SER A 92 -17.92 -12.89 15.80
N CYS A 93 -17.31 -13.74 15.01
CA CYS A 93 -16.01 -13.49 14.40
C CYS A 93 -16.09 -12.31 13.42
N PRO A 94 -15.23 -11.30 13.52
CA PRO A 94 -15.22 -10.17 12.58
C PRO A 94 -14.84 -10.59 11.15
N PHE A 95 -14.14 -11.72 10.99
CA PHE A 95 -13.66 -12.20 9.69
C PHE A 95 -14.67 -13.06 8.94
N CYS A 96 -15.42 -13.91 9.61
CA CYS A 96 -16.33 -14.85 8.94
C CYS A 96 -17.78 -14.82 9.44
N GLY A 97 -18.08 -14.04 10.49
CA GLY A 97 -19.41 -13.90 11.07
C GLY A 97 -19.87 -15.09 11.93
N ASN A 98 -19.07 -16.16 12.08
CA ASN A 98 -19.43 -17.31 12.92
C ASN A 98 -19.19 -17.01 14.42
N PRO A 99 -19.91 -17.69 15.33
CA PRO A 99 -19.67 -17.54 16.76
C PRO A 99 -18.22 -17.83 17.15
N VAL A 100 -17.69 -17.07 18.09
CA VAL A 100 -16.38 -17.31 18.70
C VAL A 100 -16.51 -17.83 20.11
N VAL A 101 -15.49 -18.54 20.58
CA VAL A 101 -15.42 -19.12 21.91
C VAL A 101 -14.25 -18.48 22.66
N MET A 102 -14.49 -18.07 23.89
CA MET A 102 -13.41 -17.61 24.76
C MET A 102 -12.51 -18.82 25.12
N THR A 103 -11.22 -18.69 24.79
CA THR A 103 -10.23 -19.78 24.96
C THR A 103 -9.30 -19.55 26.14
N GLY A 104 -9.22 -18.36 26.67
CA GLY A 104 -8.39 -18.04 27.81
C GLY A 104 -8.02 -16.56 27.92
N LYS A 105 -7.13 -16.25 28.82
CA LYS A 105 -6.55 -14.91 28.97
C LYS A 105 -5.44 -14.67 27.98
N TRP A 106 -5.19 -13.41 27.64
CA TRP A 106 -4.11 -13.05 26.73
C TRP A 106 -2.74 -13.14 27.43
N GLU A 107 -2.08 -14.26 27.32
CA GLU A 107 -0.81 -14.53 27.99
C GLU A 107 0.42 -14.28 27.12
N LYS A 108 0.30 -14.40 25.79
CA LYS A 108 1.42 -14.36 24.84
C LYS A 108 1.22 -13.30 23.77
N GLY A 109 2.30 -12.61 23.39
CA GLY A 109 2.35 -11.63 22.33
C GLY A 109 3.08 -10.36 22.76
N LEU A 110 3.53 -9.59 21.78
CA LEU A 110 4.13 -8.29 22.03
C LEU A 110 3.05 -7.28 22.44
N ARG A 111 3.42 -6.36 23.32
CA ARG A 111 2.62 -5.19 23.61
C ARG A 111 2.66 -4.25 22.43
N PRO A 112 1.54 -3.71 21.97
CA PRO A 112 1.57 -2.63 21.00
C PRO A 112 2.35 -1.41 21.53
N ASP A 113 3.14 -0.77 20.68
CA ASP A 113 3.79 0.49 21.01
C ASP A 113 2.79 1.65 20.87
N LEU A 114 1.99 1.61 19.80
CA LEU A 114 1.10 2.69 19.40
C LEU A 114 -0.31 2.18 19.12
N VAL A 115 -1.28 3.06 19.27
CA VAL A 115 -2.65 2.85 18.81
C VAL A 115 -3.16 4.13 18.14
N ILE A 116 -3.89 4.00 17.06
CA ILE A 116 -4.70 5.10 16.50
C ILE A 116 -6.10 4.94 17.07
N PRO A 117 -6.59 5.87 17.91
CA PRO A 117 -7.94 5.77 18.46
C PRO A 117 -9.03 5.85 17.39
N PHE A 118 -10.15 5.16 17.62
CA PHE A 118 -11.34 5.35 16.80
C PHE A 118 -11.85 6.81 16.92
N LYS A 119 -12.11 7.45 15.78
CA LYS A 119 -12.74 8.77 15.72
C LYS A 119 -14.24 8.69 15.42
N LEU A 120 -14.62 7.67 14.69
CA LEU A 120 -15.99 7.43 14.29
C LEU A 120 -16.61 6.39 15.22
N ASP A 121 -17.75 6.74 15.80
CA ASP A 121 -18.53 5.81 16.59
C ASP A 121 -19.33 4.81 15.71
N LYS A 122 -19.94 3.83 16.34
CA LYS A 122 -20.73 2.79 15.66
C LYS A 122 -21.89 3.36 14.85
N LYS A 123 -22.52 4.45 15.32
CA LYS A 123 -23.65 5.11 14.64
C LYS A 123 -23.16 5.79 13.35
N GLN A 124 -22.08 6.55 13.44
CA GLN A 124 -21.45 7.20 12.29
C GLN A 124 -20.94 6.18 11.27
N ALA A 125 -20.41 5.06 11.75
CA ALA A 125 -19.99 3.95 10.88
C ALA A 125 -21.16 3.36 10.09
N LYS A 126 -22.30 3.13 10.76
CA LYS A 126 -23.54 2.70 10.11
C LYS A 126 -24.01 3.70 9.05
N GLU A 127 -24.06 4.98 9.36
CA GLU A 127 -24.48 6.03 8.42
C GLU A 127 -23.59 6.07 7.17
N LYS A 128 -22.26 5.97 7.34
CA LYS A 128 -21.33 5.92 6.20
C LYS A 128 -21.51 4.67 5.35
N PHE A 129 -21.80 3.53 5.96
CA PHE A 129 -22.13 2.31 5.25
C PHE A 129 -23.39 2.46 4.39
N TYR A 130 -24.49 2.99 4.95
CA TYR A 130 -25.71 3.25 4.18
C TYR A 130 -25.45 4.21 3.02
N ASN A 131 -24.68 5.26 3.25
CA ASN A 131 -24.30 6.19 2.19
C ASN A 131 -23.48 5.52 1.08
N PHE A 132 -22.59 4.59 1.43
CA PHE A 132 -21.84 3.80 0.46
C PHE A 132 -22.74 2.89 -0.38
N LEU A 133 -23.82 2.36 0.18
CA LEU A 133 -24.79 1.52 -0.53
C LEU A 133 -25.81 2.31 -1.35
N LYS A 134 -25.97 3.61 -1.06
CA LYS A 134 -26.93 4.47 -1.72
C LYS A 134 -26.65 4.57 -3.22
N GLY A 135 -27.71 4.44 -4.03
CA GLY A 135 -27.61 4.50 -5.50
C GLY A 135 -27.13 3.20 -6.18
N LYS A 136 -26.74 2.17 -5.42
CA LYS A 136 -26.33 0.89 -5.99
C LYS A 136 -27.55 0.01 -6.27
N ILE A 137 -28.15 0.19 -7.46
CA ILE A 137 -29.44 -0.43 -7.86
C ILE A 137 -29.30 -1.96 -7.95
N LEU A 138 -28.19 -2.47 -8.44
CA LEU A 138 -27.96 -3.90 -8.68
C LEU A 138 -27.52 -4.70 -7.45
N LEU A 139 -27.51 -4.05 -6.27
CA LEU A 139 -27.14 -4.70 -5.02
C LEU A 139 -28.30 -5.58 -4.51
N PRO A 140 -28.02 -6.84 -4.09
CA PRO A 140 -29.03 -7.69 -3.46
C PRO A 140 -29.66 -7.03 -2.22
N LYS A 141 -30.95 -7.28 -2.00
CA LYS A 141 -31.71 -6.67 -0.89
C LYS A 141 -31.09 -6.95 0.48
N VAL A 142 -30.50 -8.13 0.67
CA VAL A 142 -29.86 -8.54 1.94
C VAL A 142 -28.81 -7.54 2.45
N PHE A 143 -28.14 -6.83 1.55
CA PHE A 143 -27.15 -5.80 1.92
C PHE A 143 -27.79 -4.46 2.31
N LYS A 144 -29.09 -4.28 2.07
CA LYS A 144 -29.85 -3.07 2.41
C LYS A 144 -30.72 -3.27 3.64
N ASP A 145 -30.79 -4.50 4.14
CA ASP A 145 -31.62 -4.85 5.30
C ASP A 145 -30.90 -4.42 6.58
N GLU A 146 -31.58 -3.60 7.39
CA GLU A 146 -31.06 -3.06 8.63
C GLU A 146 -30.65 -4.15 9.63
N ASN A 147 -31.38 -5.27 9.66
CA ASN A 147 -31.10 -6.38 10.56
C ASN A 147 -29.77 -7.08 10.27
N ASN A 148 -29.30 -7.03 9.02
CA ASN A 148 -27.99 -7.60 8.63
C ASN A 148 -26.83 -6.65 8.90
N ILE A 149 -27.10 -5.39 9.24
CA ILE A 149 -26.10 -4.34 9.49
C ILE A 149 -25.82 -4.18 10.99
N GLU A 150 -26.50 -4.93 11.84
CA GLU A 150 -26.26 -4.88 13.29
C GLU A 150 -24.88 -5.43 13.70
N GLU A 151 -24.27 -6.26 12.88
CA GLU A 151 -22.95 -6.88 13.14
C GLU A 151 -21.74 -6.00 12.71
N ILE A 152 -21.85 -4.69 12.86
CA ILE A 152 -20.69 -3.81 12.73
C ILE A 152 -19.82 -3.94 13.98
N LYS A 153 -18.55 -4.26 13.76
CA LYS A 153 -17.56 -4.43 14.82
C LYS A 153 -16.40 -3.49 14.63
N GLY A 154 -16.03 -2.82 15.70
CA GLY A 154 -14.78 -2.10 15.78
C GLY A 154 -13.65 -3.09 16.07
N LEU A 155 -12.70 -3.17 15.18
CA LEU A 155 -11.55 -4.05 15.25
C LEU A 155 -10.28 -3.23 15.16
N TYR A 156 -9.39 -3.40 16.11
CA TYR A 156 -8.02 -2.95 16.00
C TYR A 156 -7.22 -3.99 15.22
N VAL A 157 -6.69 -3.59 14.06
CA VAL A 157 -5.89 -4.45 13.18
C VAL A 157 -4.41 -4.18 13.43
N PRO A 158 -3.58 -5.24 13.60
CA PRO A 158 -2.17 -5.10 13.88
C PRO A 158 -1.39 -4.67 12.64
N PHE A 159 -0.44 -3.74 12.83
CA PHE A 159 0.49 -3.27 11.82
C PHE A 159 1.91 -3.18 12.36
N TRP A 160 2.86 -3.52 11.51
CA TRP A 160 4.25 -3.18 11.73
C TRP A 160 4.56 -1.84 11.09
N LEU A 161 5.19 -0.95 11.84
CA LEU A 161 5.62 0.37 11.39
C LEU A 161 7.13 0.40 11.31
N TYR A 162 7.66 0.77 10.17
CA TYR A 162 9.10 0.78 9.92
C TYR A 162 9.59 2.20 9.69
N ASP A 163 10.52 2.65 10.52
CA ASP A 163 11.24 3.90 10.33
C ASP A 163 12.62 3.57 9.75
N ALA A 164 13.07 4.34 8.78
CA ALA A 164 14.37 4.15 8.16
C ALA A 164 14.90 5.47 7.59
N ALA A 165 16.21 5.61 7.56
CA ALA A 165 16.90 6.59 6.74
C ALA A 165 17.49 5.88 5.52
N THR A 166 17.57 6.58 4.39
CA THR A 166 18.23 6.03 3.20
C THR A 166 19.26 7.00 2.67
N ASN A 167 20.42 6.47 2.30
CA ASN A 167 21.41 7.17 1.48
C ASN A 167 21.41 6.52 0.11
N SER A 168 21.08 7.29 -0.92
CA SER A 168 20.74 6.72 -2.22
C SER A 168 21.41 7.46 -3.36
N ARG A 169 21.76 6.71 -4.39
CA ARG A 169 22.33 7.23 -5.62
C ARG A 169 21.67 6.54 -6.83
N PHE A 170 21.20 7.34 -7.78
CA PHE A 170 20.55 6.87 -9.00
C PHE A 170 21.24 7.43 -10.23
N ARG A 171 21.35 6.60 -11.25
CA ARG A 171 21.73 6.99 -12.60
C ARG A 171 20.56 6.73 -13.52
N PHE A 172 20.15 7.78 -14.25
CA PHE A 172 19.08 7.72 -15.22
C PHE A 172 19.62 7.90 -16.64
N LYS A 173 19.17 7.04 -17.54
CA LYS A 173 19.31 7.23 -18.97
C LYS A 173 18.12 8.04 -19.47
N CYS A 174 18.42 9.21 -20.00
CA CYS A 174 17.40 10.17 -20.43
C CYS A 174 17.49 10.40 -21.94
N LYS A 175 16.35 10.60 -22.58
CA LYS A 175 16.26 10.93 -24.01
C LYS A 175 15.47 12.21 -24.17
N LYS A 176 15.98 13.10 -25.02
CA LYS A 176 15.26 14.26 -25.51
C LYS A 176 15.01 14.07 -26.98
N ILE A 177 13.75 14.06 -27.38
CA ILE A 177 13.34 13.88 -28.77
C ILE A 177 12.80 15.20 -29.29
N ARG A 178 13.30 15.61 -30.41
CA ARG A 178 12.82 16.76 -31.17
C ARG A 178 12.47 16.31 -32.58
N SER A 179 11.26 16.62 -33.01
CA SER A 179 10.82 16.33 -34.39
C SER A 179 10.38 17.58 -35.06
N TRP A 180 10.74 17.72 -36.36
CA TRP A 180 10.29 18.78 -37.23
C TRP A 180 10.12 18.20 -38.63
N SER A 181 9.34 18.86 -39.46
CA SER A 181 9.08 18.43 -40.84
C SER A 181 9.35 19.57 -41.80
N ASP A 182 9.84 19.23 -42.99
CA ASP A 182 9.79 20.08 -44.18
C ASP A 182 8.72 19.55 -45.14
N SER A 183 8.70 20.08 -46.39
CA SER A 183 7.72 19.69 -47.42
C SER A 183 7.81 18.21 -47.84
N SER A 184 8.90 17.52 -47.60
CA SER A 184 9.20 16.17 -48.10
C SER A 184 9.54 15.16 -47.02
N TYR A 185 10.03 15.60 -45.88
CA TYR A 185 10.57 14.71 -44.85
C TYR A 185 10.16 15.14 -43.43
N THR A 186 10.04 14.15 -42.54
CA THR A 186 9.97 14.36 -41.11
C THR A 186 11.28 13.93 -40.48
N TYR A 187 11.91 14.84 -39.77
CA TYR A 187 13.17 14.63 -39.07
C TYR A 187 12.92 14.36 -37.60
N THR A 188 13.64 13.43 -37.04
CA THR A 188 13.62 13.16 -35.62
C THR A 188 15.04 13.12 -35.10
N GLU A 189 15.36 14.05 -34.21
CA GLU A 189 16.61 14.10 -33.47
C GLU A 189 16.41 13.48 -32.11
N THR A 190 17.27 12.54 -31.73
CA THR A 190 17.27 11.93 -30.41
C THR A 190 18.60 12.18 -29.74
N SER A 191 18.57 12.99 -28.68
CA SER A 191 19.74 13.24 -27.83
C SER A 191 19.66 12.38 -26.57
N ASN A 192 20.76 11.68 -26.25
CA ASN A 192 20.85 10.82 -25.08
C ASN A 192 21.67 11.52 -23.98
N TYR A 193 21.20 11.40 -22.75
CA TYR A 193 21.83 12.00 -21.57
C TYR A 193 21.91 10.97 -20.44
N ALA A 194 22.98 11.05 -19.65
CA ALA A 194 23.09 10.37 -18.37
C ALA A 194 22.93 11.40 -17.26
N VAL A 195 21.97 11.17 -16.37
CA VAL A 195 21.70 12.08 -15.24
C VAL A 195 21.88 11.31 -13.94
N THR A 196 22.74 11.81 -13.06
CA THR A 196 22.95 11.24 -11.73
C THR A 196 22.23 12.09 -10.69
N ARG A 197 21.61 11.42 -9.72
CA ARG A 197 21.03 12.00 -8.52
C ARG A 197 21.50 11.23 -7.30
N ALA A 198 21.85 11.95 -6.24
CA ALA A 198 22.20 11.36 -4.95
C ALA A 198 21.60 12.21 -3.82
N GLY A 199 21.32 11.58 -2.70
CA GLY A 199 20.78 12.25 -1.52
C GLY A 199 20.17 11.28 -0.52
N GLU A 200 19.59 11.84 0.52
CA GLU A 200 19.04 11.12 1.66
C GLU A 200 17.54 11.34 1.75
N TYR A 201 16.83 10.28 2.14
CA TYR A 201 15.42 10.32 2.51
C TYR A 201 15.20 9.63 3.85
N ALA A 202 14.34 10.24 4.68
CA ALA A 202 13.88 9.61 5.91
C ALA A 202 12.44 9.14 5.73
N PHE A 203 12.19 7.90 6.11
CA PHE A 203 10.87 7.29 6.14
C PHE A 203 10.42 7.14 7.58
N ARG A 204 9.20 7.53 7.85
CA ARG A 204 8.57 7.33 9.17
C ARG A 204 7.32 6.51 9.01
N ALA A 205 7.24 5.48 9.84
CA ALA A 205 6.06 4.64 9.98
C ALA A 205 5.53 4.07 8.65
N VAL A 206 6.43 3.51 7.83
CA VAL A 206 6.02 2.75 6.65
C VAL A 206 5.23 1.54 7.11
N PRO A 207 3.91 1.46 6.82
CA PRO A 207 3.08 0.41 7.36
C PRO A 207 3.24 -0.89 6.59
N ALA A 208 3.21 -2.00 7.31
CA ALA A 208 3.03 -3.33 6.75
C ALA A 208 2.03 -4.11 7.60
N ASP A 209 1.12 -4.82 6.97
CA ASP A 209 0.10 -5.61 7.62
C ASP A 209 0.74 -6.73 8.45
N ALA A 210 0.18 -6.98 9.62
CA ALA A 210 0.65 -8.01 10.54
C ALA A 210 -0.36 -9.16 10.70
N SER A 211 -1.42 -9.23 9.88
CA SER A 211 -2.47 -10.24 9.94
C SER A 211 -2.82 -10.80 8.57
N VAL A 212 -2.84 -12.13 8.44
CA VAL A 212 -3.35 -12.82 7.24
C VAL A 212 -4.88 -12.91 7.21
N LYS A 213 -5.56 -12.48 8.28
CA LYS A 213 -7.03 -12.61 8.40
C LYS A 213 -7.78 -11.50 7.68
N MET A 214 -7.15 -10.34 7.58
CA MET A 214 -7.65 -9.24 6.76
C MET A 214 -6.96 -9.27 5.40
N ASP A 215 -7.73 -9.13 4.34
CA ASP A 215 -7.18 -9.08 2.98
C ASP A 215 -6.30 -7.83 2.80
N ASP A 216 -5.05 -8.03 2.37
CA ASP A 216 -4.07 -6.95 2.17
C ASP A 216 -4.60 -5.86 1.23
N THR A 217 -5.33 -6.25 0.18
CA THR A 217 -5.90 -5.31 -0.80
C THR A 217 -6.97 -4.45 -0.14
N LEU A 218 -7.78 -5.06 0.73
CA LEU A 218 -8.80 -4.37 1.50
C LEU A 218 -8.17 -3.36 2.46
N MET A 219 -7.14 -3.79 3.20
CA MET A 219 -6.43 -2.93 4.17
C MET A 219 -5.70 -1.77 3.48
N GLN A 220 -4.98 -2.01 2.39
CA GLN A 220 -4.35 -0.96 1.59
C GLN A 220 -5.37 0.03 1.00
N SER A 221 -6.55 -0.47 0.64
CA SER A 221 -7.60 0.36 0.04
C SER A 221 -8.27 1.32 1.03
N ILE A 222 -8.25 1.04 2.34
CA ILE A 222 -8.77 1.97 3.36
C ILE A 222 -7.73 3.01 3.84
N GLU A 223 -6.48 2.88 3.44
CA GLU A 223 -5.46 3.92 3.70
C GLU A 223 -5.82 5.26 3.02
N PRO A 224 -5.32 6.42 3.45
CA PRO A 224 -4.32 6.58 4.50
C PRO A 224 -4.91 6.66 5.91
N PHE A 225 -4.09 6.28 6.90
CA PHE A 225 -4.30 6.61 8.30
C PHE A 225 -3.39 7.77 8.70
N ASP A 226 -3.87 8.70 9.52
CA ASP A 226 -3.06 9.80 10.03
C ASP A 226 -2.32 9.39 11.29
N LEU A 227 -1.06 9.03 11.14
CA LEU A 227 -0.19 8.61 12.23
C LEU A 227 0.20 9.72 13.21
N ARG A 228 -0.07 10.99 12.88
CA ARG A 228 0.12 12.10 13.84
C ARG A 228 -0.84 12.03 15.02
N GLU A 229 -1.92 11.27 14.87
CA GLU A 229 -2.94 11.02 15.89
C GLU A 229 -2.73 9.71 16.63
N ALA A 230 -1.68 8.96 16.28
CA ALA A 230 -1.29 7.78 17.04
C ALA A 230 -0.78 8.21 18.42
N VAL A 231 -1.22 7.49 19.42
CA VAL A 231 -0.84 7.69 20.84
C VAL A 231 -0.17 6.43 21.36
N ASP A 232 0.52 6.54 22.50
CA ASP A 232 1.07 5.38 23.19
C ASP A 232 -0.08 4.44 23.59
N PHE A 233 0.14 3.15 23.36
CA PHE A 233 -0.87 2.15 23.62
C PHE A 233 -1.19 2.07 25.11
N GLN A 234 -2.47 2.01 25.41
CA GLN A 234 -3.04 1.68 26.71
C GLN A 234 -4.20 0.70 26.53
N THR A 235 -4.35 -0.28 27.40
CA THR A 235 -5.43 -1.29 27.33
C THR A 235 -6.82 -0.68 27.34
N ALA A 236 -6.98 0.51 27.93
CA ALA A 236 -8.23 1.26 27.92
C ALA A 236 -8.79 1.53 26.52
N TYR A 237 -7.94 1.62 25.49
CA TYR A 237 -8.39 1.79 24.10
C TYR A 237 -9.08 0.56 23.52
N LEU A 238 -8.88 -0.61 24.13
CA LEU A 238 -9.56 -1.85 23.71
C LEU A 238 -10.96 -2.00 24.31
N ALA A 239 -11.33 -1.17 25.29
CA ALA A 239 -12.64 -1.27 25.93
C ALA A 239 -13.78 -1.08 24.92
N GLY A 240 -14.62 -2.10 24.76
CA GLY A 240 -15.73 -2.12 23.80
C GLY A 240 -15.35 -2.37 22.34
N PHE A 241 -14.07 -2.65 22.06
CA PHE A 241 -13.53 -3.00 20.75
C PHE A 241 -12.87 -4.37 20.78
N LEU A 242 -12.71 -4.96 19.61
CA LEU A 242 -11.91 -6.15 19.40
C LEU A 242 -10.52 -5.75 18.91
N ALA A 243 -9.51 -6.57 19.20
CA ALA A 243 -8.21 -6.45 18.58
C ALA A 243 -7.85 -7.78 17.91
N ASP A 244 -7.34 -7.70 16.69
CA ASP A 244 -6.76 -8.85 16.01
C ASP A 244 -5.34 -9.08 16.52
N LYS A 245 -4.94 -10.33 16.64
CA LYS A 245 -3.61 -10.72 17.05
C LYS A 245 -2.73 -10.88 15.82
N TYR A 246 -1.52 -10.29 15.84
CA TYR A 246 -0.61 -10.49 14.72
C TYR A 246 -0.25 -11.99 14.56
N ASP A 247 -0.30 -12.46 13.33
CA ASP A 247 0.10 -13.80 12.90
C ASP A 247 1.22 -13.76 11.84
N VAL A 248 1.54 -12.56 11.33
CA VAL A 248 2.69 -12.29 10.47
C VAL A 248 3.75 -11.56 11.29
N SER A 249 4.95 -12.14 11.39
CA SER A 249 6.05 -11.51 12.13
C SER A 249 6.61 -10.30 11.36
N SER A 250 7.22 -9.35 12.10
CA SER A 250 7.89 -8.21 11.48
C SER A 250 9.00 -8.64 10.51
N ASP A 251 9.68 -9.75 10.79
CA ASP A 251 10.74 -10.28 9.92
C ASP A 251 10.22 -10.69 8.54
N MET A 252 9.03 -11.26 8.47
CA MET A 252 8.40 -11.66 7.20
C MET A 252 8.06 -10.46 6.31
N GLN A 253 7.80 -9.31 6.90
CA GLN A 253 7.43 -8.09 6.17
C GLN A 253 8.63 -7.25 5.69
N LYS A 254 9.86 -7.53 6.15
CA LYS A 254 11.06 -6.78 5.81
C LYS A 254 11.26 -6.63 4.29
N THR A 255 11.09 -7.71 3.55
CA THR A 255 11.25 -7.69 2.07
C THR A 255 10.23 -6.77 1.40
N VAL A 256 8.97 -6.80 1.85
CA VAL A 256 7.90 -5.95 1.33
C VAL A 256 8.22 -4.48 1.60
N VAL A 257 8.63 -4.17 2.82
CA VAL A 257 8.98 -2.80 3.25
C VAL A 257 10.20 -2.28 2.50
N ASN A 258 11.27 -3.08 2.39
CA ASN A 258 12.47 -2.70 1.66
C ASN A 258 12.16 -2.35 0.19
N ASN A 259 11.32 -3.16 -0.46
CA ASN A 259 10.89 -2.90 -1.83
C ASN A 259 10.02 -1.63 -1.92
N ARG A 260 9.17 -1.37 -0.93
CA ARG A 260 8.32 -0.18 -0.86
C ARG A 260 9.17 1.08 -0.69
N ILE A 261 10.16 1.05 0.21
CA ILE A 261 11.13 2.14 0.42
C ILE A 261 11.92 2.39 -0.86
N ARG A 262 12.55 1.37 -1.45
CA ARG A 262 13.33 1.50 -2.69
C ARG A 262 12.52 2.12 -3.84
N LYS A 263 11.32 1.64 -4.08
CA LYS A 263 10.42 2.21 -5.12
C LYS A 263 10.06 3.68 -4.83
N SER A 264 9.81 4.02 -3.57
CA SER A 264 9.47 5.38 -3.18
C SER A 264 10.64 6.34 -3.38
N VAL A 265 11.85 5.93 -3.01
CA VAL A 265 13.09 6.70 -3.22
C VAL A 265 13.37 6.86 -4.71
N GLU A 266 13.28 5.78 -5.49
CA GLU A 266 13.45 5.83 -6.94
C GLU A 266 12.48 6.84 -7.59
N GLN A 267 11.21 6.76 -7.22
CA GLN A 267 10.19 7.68 -7.74
C GLN A 267 10.47 9.13 -7.34
N ALA A 268 10.91 9.36 -6.10
CA ALA A 268 11.25 10.70 -5.62
C ALA A 268 12.43 11.29 -6.43
N PHE A 269 13.49 10.53 -6.64
CA PHE A 269 14.63 11.00 -7.45
C PHE A 269 14.24 11.17 -8.92
N ARG A 270 13.47 10.24 -9.49
CA ARG A 270 12.97 10.33 -10.86
C ARG A 270 12.18 11.60 -11.11
N ASN A 271 11.36 12.03 -10.15
CA ASN A 271 10.58 13.26 -10.24
C ASN A 271 11.44 14.53 -10.30
N THR A 272 12.71 14.45 -9.85
CA THR A 272 13.67 15.56 -9.97
C THR A 272 14.34 15.63 -11.34
N VAL A 273 14.17 14.61 -12.19
CA VAL A 273 14.77 14.54 -13.53
C VAL A 273 13.73 15.02 -14.55
N THR A 274 13.76 16.32 -14.81
CA THR A 274 12.77 17.00 -15.68
C THR A 274 13.39 17.44 -17.01
N GLY A 275 12.56 17.76 -18.01
CA GLY A 275 13.00 18.29 -19.30
C GLY A 275 13.42 17.24 -20.33
N TYR A 276 13.15 15.97 -20.09
CA TYR A 276 13.41 14.85 -20.99
C TYR A 276 12.11 14.19 -21.46
N SER A 277 12.12 13.66 -22.69
CA SER A 277 10.99 12.92 -23.25
C SER A 277 10.83 11.55 -22.62
N TYR A 278 11.95 10.91 -22.26
CA TYR A 278 11.99 9.61 -21.60
C TYR A 278 13.08 9.61 -20.52
N VAL A 279 12.75 9.01 -19.37
CA VAL A 279 13.66 8.82 -18.25
C VAL A 279 13.57 7.36 -17.82
N THR A 280 14.68 6.65 -17.81
CA THR A 280 14.76 5.23 -17.39
C THR A 280 15.89 5.09 -16.38
N THR A 281 15.63 4.39 -15.26
CA THR A 281 16.66 4.06 -14.29
C THR A 281 17.62 3.07 -14.91
N GLU A 282 18.90 3.40 -14.92
CA GLU A 282 19.98 2.57 -15.45
C GLU A 282 20.66 1.81 -14.31
N GLN A 283 20.92 2.52 -13.20
CA GLN A 283 21.56 1.96 -12.01
C GLN A 283 20.98 2.64 -10.76
N SER A 284 20.95 1.91 -9.66
CA SER A 284 20.54 2.43 -8.37
C SER A 284 21.30 1.75 -7.24
N SER A 285 21.68 2.54 -6.23
CA SER A 285 22.16 2.09 -4.94
C SER A 285 21.28 2.75 -3.89
N VAL A 286 20.70 1.98 -2.99
CA VAL A 286 19.81 2.45 -1.91
C VAL A 286 20.24 1.76 -0.62
N ASN A 287 21.02 2.44 0.19
CA ASN A 287 21.42 1.99 1.51
C ASN A 287 20.35 2.38 2.51
N ILE A 288 19.89 1.43 3.31
CA ILE A 288 18.83 1.63 4.31
C ILE A 288 19.47 1.48 5.70
N ASP A 289 19.42 2.56 6.47
CA ASP A 289 20.06 2.69 7.77
C ASP A 289 19.07 3.20 8.84
N ASN A 290 19.53 3.29 10.09
CA ASN A 290 18.78 3.83 11.23
C ASN A 290 17.36 3.26 11.34
N THR A 291 17.28 1.95 11.29
CA THR A 291 16.02 1.21 11.24
C THR A 291 15.38 1.07 12.62
N LEU A 292 14.07 1.29 12.67
CA LEU A 292 13.25 1.05 13.86
C LEU A 292 11.97 0.33 13.45
N THR A 293 11.59 -0.71 14.18
CA THR A 293 10.32 -1.41 14.00
C THR A 293 9.45 -1.23 15.23
N ARG A 294 8.20 -0.81 15.01
CA ARG A 294 7.18 -0.63 16.06
C ARG A 294 5.93 -1.42 15.74
N TYR A 295 5.23 -1.85 16.78
CA TYR A 295 3.94 -2.51 16.70
C TYR A 295 2.82 -1.50 16.93
N ALA A 296 1.86 -1.41 16.01
CA ALA A 296 0.75 -0.47 16.11
C ALA A 296 -0.60 -1.13 15.86
N LEU A 297 -1.65 -0.59 16.45
CA LEU A 297 -3.03 -0.99 16.25
C LEU A 297 -3.80 0.09 15.50
N TYR A 298 -4.46 -0.32 14.39
CA TYR A 298 -5.21 0.57 13.50
C TYR A 298 -6.71 0.35 13.63
N PRO A 299 -7.52 1.42 13.75
CA PRO A 299 -8.94 1.32 13.96
C PRO A 299 -9.67 1.01 12.65
N VAL A 300 -10.33 -0.13 12.59
CA VAL A 300 -11.09 -0.58 11.42
C VAL A 300 -12.48 -1.00 11.83
N TRP A 301 -13.51 -0.41 11.22
CA TRP A 301 -14.87 -0.92 11.30
C TRP A 301 -15.03 -2.03 10.28
N VAL A 302 -15.37 -3.23 10.74
CA VAL A 302 -15.57 -4.41 9.91
C VAL A 302 -17.05 -4.75 9.86
N PHE A 303 -17.53 -5.02 8.65
CA PHE A 303 -18.88 -5.44 8.37
C PHE A 303 -18.83 -6.76 7.66
N THR A 304 -19.48 -7.75 8.22
CA THR A 304 -19.54 -9.07 7.61
C THR A 304 -20.99 -9.43 7.35
N THR A 305 -21.31 -9.79 6.11
CA THR A 305 -22.64 -10.31 5.75
C THR A 305 -22.51 -11.53 4.86
N ARG A 306 -23.54 -12.35 4.79
CA ARG A 306 -23.57 -13.53 3.93
C ARG A 306 -24.61 -13.42 2.85
N TRP A 307 -24.24 -13.80 1.64
CA TRP A 307 -25.16 -13.92 0.52
C TRP A 307 -24.81 -15.11 -0.35
N LYS A 308 -25.79 -16.01 -0.58
CA LYS A 308 -25.58 -17.27 -1.31
C LYS A 308 -24.40 -18.09 -0.76
N ASP A 309 -24.36 -18.26 0.55
CA ASP A 309 -23.35 -18.99 1.31
C ASP A 309 -21.92 -18.45 1.23
N LYS A 310 -21.73 -17.28 0.61
CA LYS A 310 -20.46 -16.57 0.57
C LYS A 310 -20.43 -15.44 1.59
N PRO A 311 -19.36 -15.34 2.40
CA PRO A 311 -19.15 -14.18 3.23
C PRO A 311 -18.68 -13.00 2.37
N TYR A 312 -19.16 -11.81 2.69
CA TYR A 312 -18.73 -10.53 2.13
C TYR A 312 -18.25 -9.67 3.29
N ILE A 313 -17.00 -9.26 3.21
CA ILE A 313 -16.35 -8.45 4.22
C ILE A 313 -16.17 -7.05 3.64
N PHE A 314 -16.52 -6.07 4.46
CA PHE A 314 -16.30 -4.67 4.17
C PHE A 314 -15.48 -4.07 5.29
N ALA A 315 -14.58 -3.18 4.94
CA ALA A 315 -13.79 -2.45 5.91
C ALA A 315 -13.98 -0.94 5.75
N MET A 316 -13.96 -0.26 6.88
CA MET A 316 -13.96 1.19 6.91
C MET A 316 -12.88 1.68 7.85
N ASN A 317 -12.08 2.63 7.39
CA ASN A 317 -11.13 3.32 8.22
C ASN A 317 -11.85 4.02 9.39
N GLY A 318 -11.54 3.63 10.62
CA GLY A 318 -12.18 4.14 11.83
C GLY A 318 -11.85 5.60 12.15
N GLN A 319 -10.82 6.15 11.49
CA GLN A 319 -10.39 7.53 11.64
C GLN A 319 -11.01 8.43 10.57
N THR A 320 -10.92 8.06 9.29
CA THR A 320 -11.34 8.89 8.15
C THR A 320 -12.74 8.58 7.66
N GLY A 321 -13.22 7.38 7.91
CA GLY A 321 -14.49 6.87 7.39
C GLY A 321 -14.43 6.46 5.91
N LYS A 322 -13.24 6.30 5.34
CA LYS A 322 -13.07 5.75 3.99
C LYS A 322 -13.52 4.29 3.99
N PHE A 323 -14.48 4.00 3.14
CA PHE A 323 -15.15 2.71 3.08
C PHE A 323 -14.77 1.94 1.83
N VAL A 324 -14.48 0.65 1.97
CA VAL A 324 -14.12 -0.25 0.87
C VAL A 324 -14.75 -1.63 1.10
N GLY A 325 -15.06 -2.30 0.01
CA GLY A 325 -15.55 -3.67 0.01
C GLY A 325 -16.15 -4.05 -1.32
N ASP A 326 -16.06 -5.32 -1.65
CA ASP A 326 -16.62 -5.85 -2.89
C ASP A 326 -18.12 -6.11 -2.75
N LEU A 327 -18.87 -5.48 -3.61
CA LEU A 327 -20.33 -5.64 -3.65
C LEU A 327 -20.71 -6.65 -4.74
N PRO A 328 -21.50 -7.67 -4.39
CA PRO A 328 -21.98 -8.60 -5.38
C PRO A 328 -23.05 -7.96 -6.28
N LEU A 329 -23.04 -8.34 -7.54
CA LEU A 329 -24.07 -7.97 -8.49
C LEU A 329 -25.19 -9.05 -8.51
N ASP A 330 -26.42 -8.63 -8.28
CA ASP A 330 -27.57 -9.51 -8.48
C ASP A 330 -27.82 -9.70 -9.99
N LYS A 331 -27.35 -10.85 -10.51
CA LYS A 331 -27.46 -11.19 -11.93
C LYS A 331 -28.90 -11.26 -12.40
N VAL A 332 -29.84 -11.71 -11.54
CA VAL A 332 -31.27 -11.82 -11.87
C VAL A 332 -31.88 -10.43 -11.95
N LEU A 333 -31.57 -9.57 -10.97
CA LEU A 333 -32.07 -8.19 -10.98
C LEU A 333 -31.48 -7.43 -12.18
N ARG A 334 -30.20 -7.63 -12.50
CA ARG A 334 -29.59 -7.05 -13.70
C ARG A 334 -30.31 -7.47 -14.98
N ALA A 335 -30.61 -8.76 -15.14
CA ALA A 335 -31.36 -9.26 -16.29
C ALA A 335 -32.76 -8.64 -16.37
N LYS A 336 -33.48 -8.54 -15.26
CA LYS A 336 -34.83 -7.91 -15.20
C LYS A 336 -34.78 -6.43 -15.62
N ILE A 337 -33.81 -5.68 -15.09
CA ILE A 337 -33.62 -4.25 -15.44
C ILE A 337 -33.28 -4.11 -16.93
N PHE A 338 -32.37 -4.96 -17.43
CA PHE A 338 -31.98 -4.94 -18.84
C PHE A 338 -33.19 -5.19 -19.77
N VAL A 339 -33.97 -6.24 -19.51
CA VAL A 339 -35.16 -6.58 -20.30
C VAL A 339 -36.18 -5.44 -20.22
N GLY A 340 -36.44 -4.89 -19.02
CA GLY A 340 -37.38 -3.78 -18.85
C GLY A 340 -36.94 -2.51 -19.59
N ALA A 341 -35.64 -2.15 -19.48
CA ALA A 341 -35.08 -1.00 -20.19
C ALA A 341 -35.13 -1.17 -21.70
N THR A 342 -34.83 -2.38 -22.21
CA THR A 342 -34.90 -2.68 -23.64
C THR A 342 -36.35 -2.57 -24.14
N ALA A 343 -37.33 -3.14 -23.42
CA ALA A 343 -38.73 -3.05 -23.78
C ALA A 343 -39.21 -1.60 -23.80
N LEU A 344 -38.82 -0.79 -22.79
CA LEU A 344 -39.19 0.63 -22.74
C LEU A 344 -38.59 1.42 -23.91
N LEU A 345 -37.30 1.22 -24.20
CA LEU A 345 -36.65 1.87 -25.32
C LEU A 345 -37.31 1.48 -26.66
N THR A 346 -37.61 0.19 -26.86
CA THR A 346 -38.29 -0.29 -28.07
C THR A 346 -39.63 0.39 -28.22
N LEU A 347 -40.39 0.51 -27.11
CA LEU A 347 -41.69 1.21 -27.14
C LEU A 347 -41.55 2.70 -27.52
N ILE A 348 -40.56 3.38 -26.92
CA ILE A 348 -40.32 4.81 -27.26
C ILE A 348 -39.94 4.96 -28.74
N PHE A 349 -39.03 4.11 -29.26
CA PHE A 349 -38.64 4.17 -30.67
C PHE A 349 -39.79 3.84 -31.62
N THR A 350 -40.66 2.90 -31.29
CA THR A 350 -41.85 2.57 -32.10
C THR A 350 -42.83 3.74 -32.12
N ILE A 351 -43.10 4.37 -30.99
CA ILE A 351 -43.96 5.55 -30.90
C ILE A 351 -43.37 6.72 -31.71
N ALA A 352 -42.07 7.01 -31.51
CA ALA A 352 -41.39 8.08 -32.26
C ALA A 352 -41.46 7.83 -33.77
N HIS A 353 -41.25 6.58 -34.21
CA HIS A 353 -41.33 6.20 -35.62
C HIS A 353 -42.76 6.41 -36.19
N PHE A 354 -43.79 6.09 -35.42
CA PHE A 354 -45.18 6.35 -35.84
C PHE A 354 -45.49 7.84 -35.95
N VAL A 355 -45.07 8.64 -34.97
CA VAL A 355 -45.30 10.10 -34.95
C VAL A 355 -44.54 10.81 -36.11
N THR A 356 -43.36 10.33 -36.51
CA THR A 356 -42.61 10.93 -37.64
C THR A 356 -43.15 10.51 -39.00
N ARG A 357 -44.07 9.56 -39.09
CA ARG A 357 -44.71 9.12 -40.33
C ARG A 357 -46.13 9.66 -40.54
N LEU A 358 -46.70 10.31 -39.54
CA LEU A 358 -47.92 11.11 -39.60
C LEU A 358 -47.60 12.57 -39.95
#